data_8080c79a5170a98274ff5188740a72b4
#
_entry.id   8080c79a5170a98274ff5188740a72b4
#
_cell.length_a   1.000
_cell.length_b   1.000
_cell.length_c   1.000
_cell.angle_alpha   90.00
_cell.angle_beta   90.00
_cell.angle_gamma   90.00
#
_symmetry.space_group_name_H-M   'P 1'
#
loop_
_entity.id
_entity.type
_entity.pdbx_description
1 polymer ?
#
loop_
_entity_poly.entity_id
_entity_poly.type
_entity_poly.pdbx_seq_one_letter_code
_entity_poly.pdbx_strand_id
1 'polypeptide(L)'
;MKSALVVATLLSTLTFSLSARTWKQAATGNQIEAELIKVEDGKVHLKLASGRTGVVEILSLSLEDQEFLVSVEKGGASSGGGAGWPAFRGPKGDGISPDTGLLKEWPASGPEKVWTYETAGMGYSGFSVVGGKLFTMGTRGTDVAVVAVDTATGKELWAQAIAKDEGKGYNAGWGNGPRSTPTFSDGHVYAIGPNGDVACLDAETGKEVWKKHLVDDFKGQMGGWGFAESPLVDGDKLILAPGGKDAGIIALDKKTGSVVWKASELQPGKAEYATIIATEINGTRQYIKLFESQLASVSAEDGKLLWSSEWGGKTAVIPTPIVSGNEIYISSGYGVGCKLVRIGSDNTPTDVWVNTVMKNHHGGVIKVGDHLYGFSDGGGLICQDWKTGEMVWNEKGQFFSKGSVHVADGHLYALNEGDGTLSLVEVSPTGFKQKGQFKLDPQSPNRHPQGKIWTHPLVIDGKLYLRDQEIIVAYNVKG
;
A
#
# COMPACT_ATOMS: atom_id res chain seq x y z
N MET A 1 13.62 -4.06 -32.78
CA MET A 1 12.42 -3.57 -33.47
C MET A 1 11.20 -4.21 -32.82
N LYS A 2 10.66 -3.62 -31.76
CA LYS A 2 9.32 -3.85 -31.19
C LYS A 2 9.16 -2.90 -30.00
N SER A 3 8.86 -1.64 -30.25
CA SER A 3 8.44 -0.67 -29.23
C SER A 3 7.75 0.52 -29.93
N ALA A 4 6.66 0.24 -30.61
CA ALA A 4 5.89 1.28 -31.31
C ALA A 4 4.41 0.92 -31.28
N LEU A 5 3.82 0.75 -30.09
CA LEU A 5 2.38 0.46 -30.03
C LEU A 5 1.66 1.00 -28.80
N VAL A 6 2.03 2.16 -28.26
CA VAL A 6 1.28 2.72 -27.11
C VAL A 6 0.78 4.17 -27.33
N VAL A 7 1.00 4.80 -28.48
CA VAL A 7 0.76 6.25 -28.64
C VAL A 7 -0.38 6.57 -29.61
N ALA A 8 -1.31 5.72 -29.88
CA ALA A 8 -2.32 5.96 -30.92
C ALA A 8 -3.67 6.56 -30.45
N THR A 9 -3.82 7.07 -29.22
CA THR A 9 -5.14 7.58 -28.78
C THR A 9 -5.06 8.72 -27.76
N LEU A 10 -4.26 9.76 -28.03
CA LEU A 10 -4.25 11.02 -27.24
C LEU A 10 -4.99 12.11 -28.03
N LEU A 11 -6.32 12.15 -27.93
CA LEU A 11 -7.20 13.13 -28.59
C LEU A 11 -7.97 14.03 -27.61
N SER A 12 -7.50 14.21 -26.36
CA SER A 12 -8.11 15.17 -25.44
C SER A 12 -7.11 16.21 -24.99
N THR A 13 -7.53 17.48 -25.04
CA THR A 13 -6.75 18.62 -24.50
C THR A 13 -6.89 18.61 -22.99
N LEU A 14 -5.85 18.17 -22.28
CA LEU A 14 -5.78 18.20 -20.82
C LEU A 14 -4.84 19.33 -20.38
N THR A 15 -5.34 20.25 -19.57
CA THR A 15 -4.52 21.33 -18.96
C THR A 15 -4.11 20.93 -17.57
N PHE A 16 -2.81 21.04 -17.28
CA PHE A 16 -2.22 20.69 -15.99
C PHE A 16 -1.51 21.88 -15.38
N SER A 17 -1.44 21.93 -14.06
CA SER A 17 -0.52 22.77 -13.32
C SER A 17 0.26 21.87 -12.37
N LEU A 18 1.31 21.24 -12.91
CA LEU A 18 2.19 20.36 -12.15
C LEU A 18 3.49 21.10 -11.82
N SER A 19 4.06 20.84 -10.63
CA SER A 19 5.36 21.36 -10.22
C SER A 19 6.45 21.01 -11.23
N ALA A 20 7.49 21.85 -11.31
CA ALA A 20 8.62 21.61 -12.18
C ALA A 20 9.28 20.26 -11.90
N ARG A 21 9.59 19.52 -12.98
CA ARG A 21 10.34 18.27 -12.94
C ARG A 21 11.40 18.25 -14.03
N THR A 22 12.37 17.36 -13.91
CA THR A 22 13.38 17.15 -14.93
C THR A 22 12.83 16.27 -16.05
N TRP A 23 12.81 16.77 -17.28
CA TRP A 23 12.43 16.08 -18.51
C TRP A 23 13.68 15.66 -19.26
N LYS A 24 13.74 14.46 -19.81
CA LYS A 24 14.91 13.91 -20.49
C LYS A 24 14.59 13.55 -21.93
N GLN A 25 15.40 14.02 -22.86
CA GLN A 25 15.30 13.65 -24.27
C GLN A 25 15.93 12.27 -24.53
N ALA A 26 15.17 11.37 -25.14
CA ALA A 26 15.58 9.97 -25.35
C ALA A 26 16.86 9.85 -26.23
N ALA A 27 16.95 10.64 -27.31
CA ALA A 27 18.04 10.52 -28.29
C ALA A 27 19.37 11.11 -27.81
N THR A 28 19.34 12.19 -27.03
CA THR A 28 20.55 12.95 -26.64
C THR A 28 20.90 12.83 -25.17
N GLY A 29 19.94 12.41 -24.34
CA GLY A 29 20.07 12.43 -22.89
C GLY A 29 20.01 13.82 -22.26
N ASN A 30 19.79 14.87 -23.05
CA ASN A 30 19.65 16.25 -22.55
C ASN A 30 18.47 16.34 -21.59
N GLN A 31 18.66 17.13 -20.54
CA GLN A 31 17.67 17.34 -19.49
C GLN A 31 17.25 18.79 -19.41
N ILE A 32 15.99 19.03 -19.07
CA ILE A 32 15.41 20.35 -18.86
C ILE A 32 14.45 20.29 -17.66
N GLU A 33 14.54 21.25 -16.77
CA GLU A 33 13.62 21.42 -15.66
C GLU A 33 12.47 22.33 -16.06
N ALA A 34 11.24 21.82 -16.06
CA ALA A 34 10.07 22.54 -16.52
C ALA A 34 8.77 21.99 -15.91
N GLU A 35 7.78 22.88 -15.78
CA GLU A 35 6.41 22.54 -15.39
C GLU A 35 5.64 22.00 -16.61
N LEU A 36 4.80 20.97 -16.41
CA LEU A 36 3.86 20.50 -17.42
C LEU A 36 2.64 21.43 -17.46
N ILE A 37 2.37 22.04 -18.62
CA ILE A 37 1.18 22.89 -18.82
C ILE A 37 0.02 22.08 -19.36
N LYS A 38 0.25 21.34 -20.45
CA LYS A 38 -0.76 20.51 -21.11
C LYS A 38 -0.15 19.45 -22.01
N VAL A 39 -0.93 18.44 -22.31
CA VAL A 39 -0.67 17.46 -23.37
C VAL A 39 -1.75 17.62 -24.42
N GLU A 40 -1.35 17.72 -25.68
CA GLU A 40 -2.26 17.91 -26.81
C GLU A 40 -1.61 17.39 -28.08
N ASP A 41 -2.35 16.65 -28.87
CA ASP A 41 -1.92 16.15 -30.19
C ASP A 41 -0.53 15.46 -30.20
N GLY A 42 -0.26 14.62 -29.19
CA GLY A 42 1.01 13.90 -29.08
C GLY A 42 2.20 14.77 -28.65
N LYS A 43 1.95 15.99 -28.16
CA LYS A 43 2.94 16.98 -27.73
C LYS A 43 2.75 17.38 -26.28
N VAL A 44 3.86 17.65 -25.64
CA VAL A 44 3.94 18.15 -24.27
C VAL A 44 4.28 19.64 -24.30
N HIS A 45 3.47 20.47 -23.67
CA HIS A 45 3.70 21.88 -23.47
C HIS A 45 4.33 22.09 -22.09
N LEU A 46 5.54 22.60 -22.07
CA LEU A 46 6.36 22.78 -20.86
C LEU A 46 6.60 24.25 -20.59
N LYS A 47 6.65 24.65 -19.31
CA LYS A 47 7.00 26.01 -18.87
C LYS A 47 8.28 25.97 -18.03
N LEU A 48 9.27 26.67 -18.44
CA LEU A 48 10.55 26.87 -17.74
C LEU A 48 10.38 27.80 -16.55
N ALA A 49 11.29 27.74 -15.59
CA ALA A 49 11.34 28.65 -14.45
C ALA A 49 11.52 30.14 -14.93
N SER A 50 12.07 30.35 -16.12
CA SER A 50 12.16 31.69 -16.76
C SER A 50 10.81 32.23 -17.27
N GLY A 51 9.73 31.45 -17.18
CA GLY A 51 8.42 31.79 -17.74
C GLY A 51 8.24 31.44 -19.22
N ARG A 52 9.32 31.09 -19.94
CA ARG A 52 9.22 30.66 -21.34
C ARG A 52 8.52 29.31 -21.46
N THR A 53 7.70 29.18 -22.50
CA THR A 53 7.04 27.91 -22.84
C THR A 53 7.74 27.24 -24.03
N GLY A 54 7.81 25.91 -23.99
CA GLY A 54 8.32 25.06 -25.07
C GLY A 54 7.35 23.93 -25.37
N VAL A 55 7.44 23.37 -26.57
CA VAL A 55 6.64 22.22 -26.99
C VAL A 55 7.58 21.11 -27.42
N VAL A 56 7.36 19.90 -26.93
CA VAL A 56 8.19 18.72 -27.18
C VAL A 56 7.29 17.56 -27.60
N GLU A 57 7.72 16.81 -28.63
CA GLU A 57 7.00 15.57 -29.04
C GLU A 57 7.15 14.51 -27.94
N ILE A 58 6.06 13.86 -27.54
CA ILE A 58 6.07 12.81 -26.49
C ILE A 58 7.07 11.70 -26.84
N LEU A 59 7.09 11.25 -28.09
CA LEU A 59 8.00 10.19 -28.54
C LEU A 59 9.49 10.57 -28.51
N SER A 60 9.84 11.83 -28.37
CA SER A 60 11.22 12.30 -28.22
C SER A 60 11.70 12.30 -26.76
N LEU A 61 10.80 12.09 -25.81
CA LEU A 61 11.12 12.01 -24.38
C LEU A 61 11.62 10.61 -23.99
N SER A 62 12.28 10.52 -22.84
CA SER A 62 12.68 9.22 -22.26
C SER A 62 11.46 8.34 -21.99
N LEU A 63 11.67 7.03 -21.93
CA LEU A 63 10.59 6.07 -21.64
C LEU A 63 9.92 6.39 -20.29
N GLU A 64 10.70 6.75 -19.30
CA GLU A 64 10.25 7.18 -17.97
C GLU A 64 9.33 8.42 -18.03
N ASP A 65 9.66 9.40 -18.87
CA ASP A 65 8.81 10.58 -19.06
C ASP A 65 7.54 10.29 -19.84
N GLN A 66 7.60 9.37 -20.82
CA GLN A 66 6.40 8.89 -21.53
C GLN A 66 5.46 8.11 -20.59
N GLU A 67 5.99 7.23 -19.73
CA GLU A 67 5.22 6.52 -18.70
C GLU A 67 4.59 7.48 -17.68
N PHE A 68 5.33 8.52 -17.28
CA PHE A 68 4.79 9.58 -16.44
C PHE A 68 3.59 10.26 -17.10
N LEU A 69 3.68 10.66 -18.37
CA LEU A 69 2.58 11.29 -19.09
C LEU A 69 1.35 10.40 -19.20
N VAL A 70 1.55 9.11 -19.44
CA VAL A 70 0.45 8.12 -19.43
C VAL A 70 -0.18 8.01 -18.03
N SER A 71 0.61 8.10 -16.97
CA SER A 71 0.11 8.10 -15.60
C SER A 71 -0.72 9.35 -15.27
N VAL A 72 -0.29 10.50 -15.76
CA VAL A 72 -0.98 11.80 -15.60
C VAL A 72 -2.31 11.82 -16.38
N GLU A 73 -2.35 11.18 -17.54
CA GLU A 73 -3.57 11.07 -18.35
C GLU A 73 -4.59 10.09 -17.76
N LYS A 74 -4.11 8.98 -17.20
CA LYS A 74 -4.97 7.94 -16.58
C LYS A 74 -5.44 8.27 -15.16
N GLY A 75 -4.74 9.16 -14.46
CA GLY A 75 -5.08 9.62 -13.13
C GLY A 75 -5.14 11.13 -13.13
N GLY A 76 -6.33 11.71 -13.20
CA GLY A 76 -6.52 13.15 -13.22
C GLY A 76 -5.59 13.86 -12.24
N ALA A 77 -4.75 14.76 -12.74
CA ALA A 77 -3.82 15.54 -11.96
C ALA A 77 -4.55 16.34 -10.88
N SER A 78 -4.43 15.93 -9.64
CA SER A 78 -4.77 16.79 -8.52
C SER A 78 -3.75 17.91 -8.45
N SER A 79 -4.21 19.15 -8.53
CA SER A 79 -3.43 20.35 -8.29
C SER A 79 -2.84 20.33 -6.89
N GLY A 80 -1.55 19.99 -6.77
CA GLY A 80 -0.83 20.01 -5.51
C GLY A 80 0.17 18.86 -5.42
N GLY A 81 1.42 19.12 -5.72
CA GLY A 81 2.65 18.34 -5.67
C GLY A 81 2.59 16.93 -5.10
N GLY A 82 3.21 15.97 -5.79
CA GLY A 82 3.47 14.63 -5.27
C GLY A 82 2.57 13.54 -5.87
N ALA A 83 3.17 12.38 -6.12
CA ALA A 83 2.49 11.20 -6.69
C ALA A 83 1.48 10.54 -5.73
N GLY A 84 1.08 11.16 -4.63
CA GLY A 84 0.12 10.66 -3.66
C GLY A 84 0.41 9.22 -3.15
N TRP A 85 -0.31 8.83 -2.13
CA TRP A 85 -0.29 7.47 -1.57
C TRP A 85 -1.71 6.88 -1.60
N PRO A 86 -2.21 6.40 -2.73
CA PRO A 86 -3.64 6.14 -2.92
C PRO A 86 -4.15 4.86 -2.24
N ALA A 87 -3.28 3.95 -1.84
CA ALA A 87 -3.65 2.64 -1.32
C ALA A 87 -2.63 2.10 -0.32
N PHE A 88 -2.95 1.01 0.34
CA PHE A 88 -2.00 0.26 1.18
C PHE A 88 -0.74 -0.08 0.39
N ARG A 89 0.44 0.25 0.96
CA ARG A 89 1.77 0.09 0.34
C ARG A 89 2.01 1.00 -0.88
N GLY A 90 1.17 2.00 -1.11
CA GLY A 90 1.38 3.04 -2.11
C GLY A 90 1.05 2.67 -3.55
N PRO A 91 1.38 3.55 -4.50
CA PRO A 91 0.96 3.41 -5.90
C PRO A 91 1.55 2.19 -6.61
N LYS A 92 2.71 1.69 -6.15
CA LYS A 92 3.38 0.51 -6.70
C LYS A 92 3.15 -0.76 -5.86
N GLY A 93 2.51 -0.63 -4.69
CA GLY A 93 2.31 -1.75 -3.74
C GLY A 93 3.60 -2.24 -3.08
N ASP A 94 4.70 -1.49 -3.16
CA ASP A 94 6.03 -1.87 -2.69
C ASP A 94 6.37 -1.35 -1.28
N GLY A 95 5.58 -0.40 -0.75
CA GLY A 95 5.81 0.20 0.56
C GLY A 95 6.91 1.26 0.57
N ILE A 96 7.32 1.76 -0.60
CA ILE A 96 8.38 2.76 -0.76
C ILE A 96 7.76 4.09 -1.17
N SER A 97 7.97 5.12 -0.35
CA SER A 97 7.55 6.48 -0.69
C SER A 97 8.40 7.06 -1.84
N PRO A 98 7.78 7.79 -2.76
CA PRO A 98 8.51 8.51 -3.80
C PRO A 98 9.21 9.79 -3.27
N ASP A 99 8.97 10.19 -2.03
CA ASP A 99 9.52 11.40 -1.44
C ASP A 99 11.05 11.40 -1.40
N THR A 100 11.63 12.54 -1.66
CA THR A 100 13.07 12.82 -1.59
C THR A 100 13.33 14.13 -0.85
N GLY A 101 14.58 14.39 -0.46
CA GLY A 101 14.93 15.60 0.30
C GLY A 101 14.39 15.58 1.73
N LEU A 102 14.31 14.40 2.31
CA LEU A 102 13.87 14.21 3.69
C LEU A 102 15.06 14.32 4.67
N LEU A 103 14.73 14.55 5.94
CA LEU A 103 15.71 14.55 7.02
C LEU A 103 16.47 13.22 7.06
N LYS A 104 17.81 13.28 7.01
CA LYS A 104 18.70 12.10 7.05
C LYS A 104 19.08 11.69 8.47
N GLU A 105 18.88 12.59 9.41
CA GLU A 105 19.10 12.37 10.84
C GLU A 105 18.03 13.13 11.62
N TRP A 106 17.61 12.57 12.75
CA TRP A 106 16.65 13.24 13.62
C TRP A 106 17.32 13.79 14.87
N PRO A 107 16.89 14.96 15.35
CA PRO A 107 17.30 15.46 16.66
C PRO A 107 16.79 14.51 17.78
N ALA A 108 17.36 14.59 18.95
CA ALA A 108 16.97 13.77 20.09
C ALA A 108 15.48 13.92 20.49
N SER A 109 14.87 15.08 20.16
CA SER A 109 13.44 15.34 20.35
C SER A 109 12.54 14.69 19.29
N GLY A 110 13.12 14.06 18.26
CA GLY A 110 12.40 13.66 17.05
C GLY A 110 12.09 14.82 16.10
N PRO A 111 11.45 14.54 14.95
CA PRO A 111 11.00 15.57 14.01
C PRO A 111 9.88 16.44 14.60
N GLU A 112 9.72 17.65 14.06
CA GLU A 112 8.71 18.60 14.51
C GLU A 112 7.29 18.08 14.31
N LYS A 113 6.45 18.12 15.37
CA LYS A 113 5.03 17.77 15.30
C LYS A 113 4.26 18.88 14.59
N VAL A 114 3.53 18.54 13.52
CA VAL A 114 2.73 19.49 12.75
C VAL A 114 1.31 19.61 13.33
N TRP A 115 0.67 18.47 13.53
CA TRP A 115 -0.69 18.42 14.11
C TRP A 115 -0.98 17.05 14.74
N THR A 116 -2.01 17.03 15.56
CA THR A 116 -2.60 15.82 16.17
C THR A 116 -4.10 15.82 15.87
N TYR A 117 -4.64 14.67 15.47
CA TYR A 117 -6.06 14.42 15.28
C TYR A 117 -6.48 13.24 16.16
N GLU A 118 -7.46 13.47 17.07
CA GLU A 118 -7.75 12.56 18.19
C GLU A 118 -9.11 11.86 18.08
N THR A 119 -9.78 11.95 16.94
CA THR A 119 -11.13 11.39 16.76
C THR A 119 -11.23 10.43 15.57
N ALA A 120 -10.12 9.80 15.17
CA ALA A 120 -10.12 8.84 14.04
C ALA A 120 -10.99 7.60 14.32
N GLY A 121 -11.30 7.33 15.59
CA GLY A 121 -11.98 6.11 16.03
C GLY A 121 -11.03 4.94 16.27
N MET A 122 -11.50 3.94 17.01
CA MET A 122 -10.72 2.75 17.37
C MET A 122 -10.41 1.90 16.15
N GLY A 123 -9.23 1.31 16.08
CA GLY A 123 -8.82 0.41 15.00
C GLY A 123 -7.37 0.58 14.57
N TYR A 124 -7.01 -0.12 13.51
CA TYR A 124 -5.63 -0.28 13.03
C TYR A 124 -5.49 0.05 11.54
N SER A 125 -6.50 0.68 10.94
CA SER A 125 -6.48 1.08 9.55
C SER A 125 -5.29 1.98 9.25
N GLY A 126 -4.61 1.71 8.13
CA GLY A 126 -3.58 2.59 7.60
C GLY A 126 -4.16 3.82 6.90
N PHE A 127 -3.32 4.44 6.09
CA PHE A 127 -3.62 5.71 5.44
C PHE A 127 -3.55 5.58 3.92
N SER A 128 -4.47 6.25 3.23
CA SER A 128 -4.23 6.75 1.88
C SER A 128 -4.21 8.27 1.88
N VAL A 129 -3.31 8.86 1.11
CA VAL A 129 -3.10 10.32 1.06
C VAL A 129 -3.06 10.77 -0.39
N VAL A 130 -4.05 11.56 -0.79
CA VAL A 130 -4.18 12.06 -2.17
C VAL A 130 -4.80 13.45 -2.16
N GLY A 131 -4.25 14.37 -2.93
CA GLY A 131 -4.84 15.70 -3.12
C GLY A 131 -5.03 16.51 -1.85
N GLY A 132 -4.10 16.40 -0.89
CA GLY A 132 -4.17 17.10 0.38
C GLY A 132 -5.15 16.48 1.39
N LYS A 133 -5.72 15.31 1.10
CA LYS A 133 -6.62 14.57 1.98
C LYS A 133 -5.99 13.27 2.44
N LEU A 134 -6.10 12.97 3.72
CA LEU A 134 -5.74 11.69 4.32
C LEU A 134 -7.04 10.94 4.60
N PHE A 135 -7.15 9.71 4.08
CA PHE A 135 -8.27 8.81 4.33
C PHE A 135 -7.84 7.66 5.22
N THR A 136 -8.66 7.33 6.20
CA THR A 136 -8.47 6.18 7.10
C THR A 136 -9.83 5.70 7.60
N MET A 137 -9.86 4.67 8.45
CA MET A 137 -11.09 4.17 9.08
C MET A 137 -10.92 4.00 10.58
N GLY A 138 -12.03 4.09 11.31
CA GLY A 138 -12.07 3.80 12.74
C GLY A 138 -13.48 3.56 13.23
N THR A 139 -13.61 2.83 14.34
CA THR A 139 -14.90 2.62 15.02
C THR A 139 -15.14 3.73 16.02
N ARG A 140 -16.20 4.50 15.83
CA ARG A 140 -16.68 5.58 16.70
C ARG A 140 -17.97 5.13 17.38
N GLY A 141 -17.92 4.85 18.68
CA GLY A 141 -18.99 4.13 19.35
C GLY A 141 -19.13 2.74 18.76
N THR A 142 -20.19 2.48 18.00
CA THR A 142 -20.38 1.23 17.22
C THR A 142 -20.32 1.45 15.71
N ASP A 143 -20.10 2.66 15.23
CA ASP A 143 -20.06 2.97 13.80
C ASP A 143 -18.63 2.83 13.25
N VAL A 144 -18.44 1.97 12.27
CA VAL A 144 -17.23 1.94 11.45
C VAL A 144 -17.32 3.09 10.46
N ALA A 145 -16.48 4.09 10.63
CA ALA A 145 -16.46 5.26 9.78
C ALA A 145 -15.20 5.30 8.90
N VAL A 146 -15.37 5.69 7.64
CA VAL A 146 -14.29 6.24 6.82
C VAL A 146 -14.17 7.71 7.15
N VAL A 147 -12.95 8.17 7.37
CA VAL A 147 -12.66 9.54 7.82
C VAL A 147 -11.71 10.19 6.81
N ALA A 148 -12.01 11.41 6.40
CA ALA A 148 -11.12 12.26 5.61
C ALA A 148 -10.60 13.41 6.47
N VAL A 149 -9.28 13.61 6.46
CA VAL A 149 -8.59 14.65 7.23
C VAL A 149 -7.76 15.49 6.26
N ASP A 150 -7.81 16.81 6.42
CA ASP A 150 -6.95 17.74 5.70
C ASP A 150 -5.49 17.58 6.14
N THR A 151 -4.58 17.28 5.23
CA THR A 151 -3.18 16.96 5.54
C THR A 151 -2.36 18.19 5.98
N ALA A 152 -2.80 19.40 5.67
CA ALA A 152 -2.10 20.61 6.07
C ALA A 152 -2.43 20.99 7.51
N THR A 153 -3.69 20.79 7.92
CA THR A 153 -4.22 21.32 9.19
C THR A 153 -4.57 20.26 10.22
N GLY A 154 -4.70 18.98 9.82
CA GLY A 154 -5.21 17.90 10.68
C GLY A 154 -6.70 17.99 10.99
N LYS A 155 -7.47 18.86 10.31
CA LYS A 155 -8.91 19.00 10.52
C LYS A 155 -9.67 17.92 9.77
N GLU A 156 -10.70 17.38 10.42
CA GLU A 156 -11.67 16.51 9.77
C GLU A 156 -12.42 17.26 8.68
N LEU A 157 -12.44 16.69 7.47
CA LEU A 157 -13.23 17.18 6.35
C LEU A 157 -14.61 16.55 6.35
N TRP A 158 -14.66 15.25 6.52
CA TRP A 158 -15.88 14.47 6.67
C TRP A 158 -15.61 13.12 7.34
N ALA A 159 -16.66 12.52 7.87
CA ALA A 159 -16.68 11.14 8.35
C ALA A 159 -17.99 10.48 7.94
N GLN A 160 -17.91 9.29 7.31
CA GLN A 160 -19.06 8.53 6.82
C GLN A 160 -19.09 7.14 7.44
N ALA A 161 -20.15 6.84 8.17
CA ALA A 161 -20.38 5.47 8.67
C ALA A 161 -20.73 4.54 7.51
N ILE A 162 -20.03 3.40 7.44
CA ILE A 162 -20.23 2.38 6.42
C ILE A 162 -20.73 1.03 6.99
N ALA A 163 -20.56 0.81 8.29
CA ALA A 163 -20.88 -0.45 8.96
C ALA A 163 -21.15 -0.24 10.45
N LYS A 164 -21.54 -1.33 11.12
CA LYS A 164 -21.55 -1.45 12.57
C LYS A 164 -20.48 -2.42 13.03
N ASP A 165 -19.78 -2.10 14.12
CA ASP A 165 -18.81 -2.96 14.77
C ASP A 165 -19.01 -2.92 16.29
N GLU A 166 -19.60 -3.98 16.82
CA GLU A 166 -19.78 -4.19 18.27
C GLU A 166 -18.66 -5.07 18.85
N GLY A 167 -17.59 -5.34 18.10
CA GLY A 167 -16.56 -6.32 18.48
C GLY A 167 -17.07 -7.77 18.43
N LYS A 168 -18.11 -8.03 17.64
CA LYS A 168 -18.74 -9.34 17.47
C LYS A 168 -18.49 -9.90 16.07
N GLY A 169 -18.56 -11.21 15.93
CA GLY A 169 -18.37 -11.90 14.64
C GLY A 169 -16.91 -12.26 14.36
N TYR A 170 -15.94 -11.63 15.02
CA TYR A 170 -14.51 -11.91 14.93
C TYR A 170 -13.82 -11.77 16.29
N ASN A 171 -12.54 -12.16 16.37
CA ASN A 171 -11.75 -12.04 17.59
C ASN A 171 -11.34 -10.58 17.85
N ALA A 172 -12.05 -9.90 18.73
CA ALA A 172 -11.77 -8.55 19.20
C ALA A 172 -10.91 -8.49 20.49
N GLY A 173 -10.43 -9.63 21.00
CA GLY A 173 -9.66 -9.69 22.24
C GLY A 173 -8.32 -8.96 22.25
N TRP A 174 -7.93 -8.37 21.11
CA TRP A 174 -6.74 -7.52 20.94
C TRP A 174 -7.11 -6.08 20.57
N GLY A 175 -8.38 -5.74 20.68
CA GLY A 175 -9.00 -4.50 20.24
C GLY A 175 -9.85 -4.70 18.99
N ASN A 176 -11.00 -4.01 18.96
CA ASN A 176 -11.91 -3.98 17.83
C ASN A 176 -11.51 -2.90 16.81
N GLY A 177 -12.30 -2.79 15.76
CA GLY A 177 -12.18 -1.78 14.72
C GLY A 177 -11.50 -2.26 13.43
N PRO A 178 -11.60 -1.45 12.37
CA PRO A 178 -11.11 -1.79 11.04
C PRO A 178 -9.59 -1.88 10.99
N ARG A 179 -9.10 -2.82 10.17
CA ARG A 179 -7.68 -3.08 9.90
C ARG A 179 -7.29 -2.78 8.46
N SER A 180 -8.25 -2.81 7.55
CA SER A 180 -8.10 -2.47 6.14
C SER A 180 -7.74 -1.00 5.96
N THR A 181 -6.92 -0.69 4.96
CA THR A 181 -6.63 0.70 4.54
C THR A 181 -7.58 1.06 3.41
N PRO A 182 -8.28 2.22 3.44
CA PRO A 182 -9.06 2.68 2.31
C PRO A 182 -8.20 2.89 1.08
N THR A 183 -8.76 2.63 -0.10
CA THR A 183 -8.08 2.88 -1.39
C THR A 183 -8.78 3.99 -2.14
N PHE A 184 -8.02 5.00 -2.57
CA PHE A 184 -8.52 6.09 -3.41
C PHE A 184 -8.31 5.76 -4.89
N SER A 185 -9.32 6.01 -5.73
CA SER A 185 -9.21 5.99 -7.19
C SER A 185 -10.29 6.85 -7.83
N ASP A 186 -9.90 7.71 -8.77
CA ASP A 186 -10.80 8.49 -9.63
C ASP A 186 -11.93 9.21 -8.86
N GLY A 187 -11.56 9.93 -7.81
CA GLY A 187 -12.49 10.69 -6.98
C GLY A 187 -13.36 9.86 -6.03
N HIS A 188 -13.07 8.57 -5.88
CA HIS A 188 -13.77 7.66 -4.97
C HIS A 188 -12.84 7.03 -3.94
N VAL A 189 -13.39 6.68 -2.78
CA VAL A 189 -12.72 5.92 -1.72
C VAL A 189 -13.43 4.59 -1.53
N TYR A 190 -12.67 3.50 -1.62
CA TYR A 190 -13.14 2.13 -1.41
C TYR A 190 -12.67 1.62 -0.06
N ALA A 191 -13.56 1.10 0.75
CA ALA A 191 -13.28 0.69 2.12
C ALA A 191 -13.93 -0.66 2.45
N ILE A 192 -13.27 -1.46 3.30
CA ILE A 192 -13.76 -2.74 3.81
C ILE A 192 -13.86 -2.66 5.32
N GLY A 193 -15.06 -2.83 5.86
CA GLY A 193 -15.30 -2.96 7.29
C GLY A 193 -14.90 -4.35 7.84
N PRO A 194 -14.70 -4.49 9.17
CA PRO A 194 -14.21 -5.72 9.77
C PRO A 194 -15.13 -6.93 9.56
N ASN A 195 -16.44 -6.72 9.41
CA ASN A 195 -17.43 -7.78 9.20
C ASN A 195 -17.72 -8.07 7.72
N GLY A 196 -17.09 -7.32 6.78
CA GLY A 196 -17.20 -7.57 5.35
C GLY A 196 -18.06 -6.56 4.59
N ASP A 197 -18.47 -5.48 5.22
CA ASP A 197 -19.07 -4.34 4.51
C ASP A 197 -18.06 -3.72 3.56
N VAL A 198 -18.42 -3.54 2.30
CA VAL A 198 -17.63 -2.86 1.27
C VAL A 198 -18.39 -1.62 0.83
N ALA A 199 -17.76 -0.46 0.92
CA ALA A 199 -18.36 0.80 0.49
C ALA A 199 -17.49 1.51 -0.54
N CYS A 200 -18.14 2.12 -1.52
CA CYS A 200 -17.60 3.14 -2.40
C CYS A 200 -18.17 4.48 -2.00
N LEU A 201 -17.31 5.43 -1.68
CA LEU A 201 -17.68 6.77 -1.25
C LEU A 201 -17.13 7.80 -2.22
N ASP A 202 -17.84 8.90 -2.43
CA ASP A 202 -17.31 10.10 -3.06
C ASP A 202 -16.21 10.71 -2.17
N ALA A 203 -15.03 10.90 -2.71
CA ALA A 203 -13.86 11.33 -1.93
C ALA A 203 -13.93 12.79 -1.44
N GLU A 204 -14.73 13.64 -2.08
CA GLU A 204 -14.91 15.04 -1.69
C GLU A 204 -15.90 15.18 -0.55
N THR A 205 -16.99 14.44 -0.58
CA THR A 205 -18.13 14.61 0.30
C THR A 205 -18.35 13.51 1.33
N GLY A 206 -17.70 12.35 1.14
CA GLY A 206 -17.94 11.14 1.92
C GLY A 206 -19.27 10.43 1.60
N LYS A 207 -20.06 10.94 0.64
CA LYS A 207 -21.36 10.34 0.31
C LYS A 207 -21.19 8.93 -0.28
N GLU A 208 -22.01 8.00 0.23
CA GLU A 208 -22.05 6.63 -0.30
C GLU A 208 -22.54 6.60 -1.75
N VAL A 209 -21.80 5.95 -2.63
CA VAL A 209 -22.13 5.71 -4.04
C VAL A 209 -22.76 4.35 -4.20
N TRP A 210 -22.13 3.32 -3.64
CA TRP A 210 -22.67 1.96 -3.57
C TRP A 210 -22.07 1.19 -2.38
N LYS A 211 -22.78 0.13 -1.99
CA LYS A 211 -22.38 -0.77 -0.90
C LYS A 211 -22.58 -2.23 -1.29
N LYS A 212 -21.71 -3.12 -0.78
CA LYS A 212 -21.76 -4.57 -0.88
C LYS A 212 -21.39 -5.21 0.47
N HIS A 213 -21.62 -6.52 0.57
CA HIS A 213 -21.22 -7.27 1.76
C HIS A 213 -20.54 -8.59 1.35
N LEU A 214 -19.28 -8.80 1.78
CA LEU A 214 -18.47 -9.94 1.33
C LEU A 214 -19.08 -11.30 1.70
N VAL A 215 -19.74 -11.40 2.86
CA VAL A 215 -20.38 -12.65 3.29
C VAL A 215 -21.73 -12.83 2.62
N ASP A 216 -22.60 -11.84 2.67
CA ASP A 216 -23.99 -11.97 2.22
C ASP A 216 -24.12 -12.08 0.71
N ASP A 217 -23.38 -11.21 -0.03
CA ASP A 217 -23.46 -11.15 -1.49
C ASP A 217 -22.58 -12.20 -2.19
N PHE A 218 -21.47 -12.62 -1.54
CA PHE A 218 -20.46 -13.46 -2.20
C PHE A 218 -20.18 -14.78 -1.46
N LYS A 219 -20.89 -15.09 -0.36
CA LYS A 219 -20.65 -16.28 0.48
C LYS A 219 -19.24 -16.34 1.02
N GLY A 220 -18.64 -15.17 1.28
CA GLY A 220 -17.29 -15.04 1.79
C GLY A 220 -17.10 -15.71 3.14
N GLN A 221 -15.88 -16.14 3.40
CA GLN A 221 -15.51 -16.78 4.67
C GLN A 221 -14.44 -15.91 5.36
N MET A 222 -14.88 -15.22 6.39
CA MET A 222 -14.06 -14.30 7.18
C MET A 222 -12.96 -15.05 7.95
N GLY A 223 -11.80 -14.43 8.08
CA GLY A 223 -10.73 -14.87 8.98
C GLY A 223 -11.04 -14.57 10.45
N GLY A 224 -10.25 -15.13 11.36
CA GLY A 224 -10.49 -15.02 12.81
C GLY A 224 -10.49 -13.59 13.36
N TRP A 225 -9.83 -12.63 12.68
CA TRP A 225 -9.75 -11.22 13.07
C TRP A 225 -10.53 -10.28 12.16
N GLY A 226 -11.54 -10.77 11.47
CA GLY A 226 -12.36 -10.01 10.55
C GLY A 226 -11.73 -9.92 9.15
N PHE A 227 -12.33 -9.12 8.27
CA PHE A 227 -11.71 -8.75 7.01
C PHE A 227 -10.68 -7.63 7.25
N ALA A 228 -9.46 -7.82 6.78
CA ALA A 228 -8.35 -6.89 7.02
C ALA A 228 -7.52 -6.58 5.78
N GLU A 229 -7.77 -7.25 4.65
CA GLU A 229 -7.15 -6.87 3.39
C GLU A 229 -7.58 -5.46 2.96
N SER A 230 -6.71 -4.77 2.24
CA SER A 230 -7.06 -3.48 1.64
C SER A 230 -7.56 -3.67 0.21
N PRO A 231 -8.59 -2.92 -0.24
CA PRO A 231 -9.09 -3.02 -1.60
C PRO A 231 -8.00 -2.75 -2.64
N LEU A 232 -7.94 -3.54 -3.70
CA LEU A 232 -7.09 -3.27 -4.85
C LEU A 232 -7.94 -2.70 -5.99
N VAL A 233 -7.56 -1.54 -6.51
CA VAL A 233 -8.13 -1.01 -7.75
C VAL A 233 -7.15 -1.21 -8.89
N ASP A 234 -7.62 -1.81 -9.99
CA ASP A 234 -6.84 -2.02 -11.21
C ASP A 234 -7.70 -1.67 -12.44
N GLY A 235 -7.40 -0.53 -13.06
CA GLY A 235 -8.24 0.02 -14.12
C GLY A 235 -9.65 0.31 -13.64
N ASP A 236 -10.65 -0.28 -14.28
CA ASP A 236 -12.07 -0.13 -13.92
C ASP A 236 -12.57 -1.18 -12.92
N LYS A 237 -11.67 -2.02 -12.39
CA LYS A 237 -12.01 -3.11 -11.47
C LYS A 237 -11.62 -2.80 -10.05
N LEU A 238 -12.48 -3.20 -9.11
CA LEU A 238 -12.17 -3.35 -7.68
C LEU A 238 -12.00 -4.84 -7.38
N ILE A 239 -10.81 -5.23 -6.92
CA ILE A 239 -10.44 -6.61 -6.66
C ILE A 239 -10.46 -6.86 -5.16
N LEU A 240 -11.18 -7.89 -4.73
CA LEU A 240 -11.39 -8.26 -3.34
C LEU A 240 -11.27 -9.79 -3.18
N ALA A 241 -10.91 -10.26 -1.98
CA ALA A 241 -10.93 -11.68 -1.66
C ALA A 241 -11.94 -12.01 -0.55
N PRO A 242 -13.19 -12.31 -0.90
CA PRO A 242 -14.16 -12.75 0.08
C PRO A 242 -13.77 -14.05 0.81
N GLY A 243 -12.95 -14.88 0.17
CA GLY A 243 -12.71 -16.25 0.63
C GLY A 243 -13.92 -17.15 0.37
N GLY A 244 -13.90 -18.37 0.91
CA GLY A 244 -14.97 -19.33 0.71
C GLY A 244 -14.82 -20.17 -0.57
N LYS A 245 -15.87 -20.90 -0.94
CA LYS A 245 -15.84 -21.86 -2.04
C LYS A 245 -16.19 -21.24 -3.41
N ASP A 246 -17.03 -20.20 -3.40
CA ASP A 246 -17.64 -19.71 -4.62
C ASP A 246 -16.96 -18.47 -5.21
N ALA A 247 -16.10 -17.81 -4.41
CA ALA A 247 -15.50 -16.55 -4.76
C ALA A 247 -14.20 -16.32 -3.97
N GLY A 248 -13.17 -17.10 -4.23
CA GLY A 248 -11.87 -16.93 -3.58
C GLY A 248 -11.31 -15.52 -3.78
N ILE A 249 -11.40 -15.01 -5.02
CA ILE A 249 -11.14 -13.63 -5.43
C ILE A 249 -12.29 -13.19 -6.34
N ILE A 250 -12.68 -11.93 -6.26
CA ILE A 250 -13.70 -11.32 -7.15
C ILE A 250 -13.19 -10.03 -7.77
N ALA A 251 -13.69 -9.72 -8.94
CA ALA A 251 -13.61 -8.39 -9.53
C ALA A 251 -15.00 -7.78 -9.63
N LEU A 252 -15.12 -6.56 -9.13
CA LEU A 252 -16.30 -5.72 -9.28
C LEU A 252 -15.97 -4.57 -10.21
N ASP A 253 -16.96 -4.10 -10.98
CA ASP A 253 -16.87 -2.79 -11.60
C ASP A 253 -16.80 -1.72 -10.50
N LYS A 254 -15.74 -0.94 -10.47
CA LYS A 254 -15.48 -0.02 -9.35
C LYS A 254 -16.51 1.09 -9.23
N LYS A 255 -17.20 1.48 -10.32
CA LYS A 255 -18.19 2.56 -10.33
C LYS A 255 -19.55 2.11 -9.83
N THR A 256 -19.93 0.86 -10.09
CA THR A 256 -21.28 0.34 -9.85
C THR A 256 -21.35 -0.74 -8.76
N GLY A 257 -20.22 -1.35 -8.40
CA GLY A 257 -20.17 -2.53 -7.52
C GLY A 257 -20.72 -3.81 -8.19
N SER A 258 -21.00 -3.80 -9.49
CA SER A 258 -21.48 -4.98 -10.23
C SER A 258 -20.36 -6.01 -10.40
N VAL A 259 -20.70 -7.30 -10.32
CA VAL A 259 -19.73 -8.37 -10.52
C VAL A 259 -19.25 -8.40 -11.97
N VAL A 260 -17.94 -8.35 -12.18
CA VAL A 260 -17.29 -8.58 -13.47
C VAL A 260 -16.99 -10.07 -13.63
N TRP A 261 -16.30 -10.66 -12.64
CA TRP A 261 -16.03 -12.09 -12.57
C TRP A 261 -15.78 -12.58 -11.13
N LYS A 262 -15.81 -13.89 -10.93
CA LYS A 262 -15.47 -14.58 -9.68
C LYS A 262 -14.51 -15.72 -9.99
N ALA A 263 -13.41 -15.81 -9.22
CA ALA A 263 -12.46 -16.92 -9.31
C ALA A 263 -12.99 -18.14 -8.55
N SER A 264 -13.90 -18.90 -9.17
CA SER A 264 -14.57 -20.05 -8.59
C SER A 264 -13.67 -21.32 -8.50
N GLU A 265 -12.62 -21.40 -9.32
CA GLU A 265 -11.64 -22.48 -9.26
C GLU A 265 -10.73 -22.37 -8.03
N LEU A 266 -10.57 -21.16 -7.50
CA LEU A 266 -9.77 -20.88 -6.33
C LEU A 266 -10.58 -21.08 -5.06
N GLN A 267 -10.28 -22.14 -4.29
CA GLN A 267 -10.97 -22.49 -3.05
C GLN A 267 -10.03 -22.33 -1.84
N PRO A 268 -9.78 -21.09 -1.40
CA PRO A 268 -8.76 -20.81 -0.41
C PRO A 268 -9.20 -21.10 1.05
N GLY A 269 -10.47 -21.40 1.28
CA GLY A 269 -11.05 -21.40 2.62
C GLY A 269 -11.36 -19.99 3.08
N LYS A 270 -10.61 -19.45 4.04
CA LYS A 270 -10.81 -18.10 4.58
C LYS A 270 -10.18 -17.02 3.70
N ALA A 271 -10.70 -15.80 3.82
CA ALA A 271 -10.19 -14.61 3.12
C ALA A 271 -8.70 -14.32 3.39
N GLU A 272 -8.22 -14.58 4.59
CA GLU A 272 -6.95 -14.17 5.13
C GLU A 272 -6.76 -12.62 5.05
N TYR A 273 -5.57 -12.11 5.38
CA TYR A 273 -5.39 -10.67 5.62
C TYR A 273 -4.43 -10.01 4.64
N ALA A 274 -3.63 -10.82 3.91
CA ALA A 274 -2.71 -10.32 2.90
C ALA A 274 -3.46 -9.56 1.80
N THR A 275 -2.99 -8.39 1.42
CA THR A 275 -3.56 -7.63 0.31
C THR A 275 -3.20 -8.29 -1.03
N ILE A 276 -4.13 -8.26 -1.97
CA ILE A 276 -3.92 -8.71 -3.35
C ILE A 276 -2.99 -7.73 -4.05
N ILE A 277 -2.09 -8.26 -4.87
CA ILE A 277 -1.25 -7.45 -5.76
C ILE A 277 -1.55 -7.75 -7.23
N ALA A 278 -1.46 -6.71 -8.05
CA ALA A 278 -1.57 -6.81 -9.50
C ALA A 278 -0.19 -6.77 -10.13
N THR A 279 0.07 -7.66 -11.07
CA THR A 279 1.35 -7.73 -11.78
C THR A 279 1.16 -8.28 -13.20
N GLU A 280 2.21 -8.22 -14.00
CA GLU A 280 2.30 -8.89 -15.28
C GLU A 280 3.44 -9.90 -15.25
N ILE A 281 3.14 -11.17 -15.48
CA ILE A 281 4.12 -12.26 -15.63
C ILE A 281 3.81 -13.00 -16.92
N ASN A 282 4.84 -13.29 -17.71
CA ASN A 282 4.73 -13.96 -19.01
C ASN A 282 3.72 -13.27 -19.97
N GLY A 283 3.65 -11.94 -19.94
CA GLY A 283 2.70 -11.16 -20.76
C GLY A 283 1.25 -11.24 -20.33
N THR A 284 0.95 -11.83 -19.17
CA THR A 284 -0.40 -11.95 -18.63
C THR A 284 -0.57 -11.08 -17.39
N ARG A 285 -1.53 -10.14 -17.43
CA ARG A 285 -1.95 -9.38 -16.25
C ARG A 285 -2.67 -10.29 -15.29
N GLN A 286 -2.24 -10.33 -14.04
CA GLN A 286 -2.72 -11.27 -13.05
C GLN A 286 -2.76 -10.68 -11.65
N TYR A 287 -3.59 -11.28 -10.79
CA TYR A 287 -3.72 -10.92 -9.38
C TYR A 287 -3.18 -12.04 -8.51
N ILE A 288 -2.25 -11.70 -7.63
CA ILE A 288 -1.59 -12.65 -6.73
C ILE A 288 -2.04 -12.40 -5.31
N LYS A 289 -2.42 -13.46 -4.61
CA LYS A 289 -2.78 -13.43 -3.19
C LYS A 289 -2.21 -14.60 -2.42
N LEU A 290 -1.76 -14.29 -1.20
CA LEU A 290 -1.32 -15.29 -0.24
C LEU A 290 -2.49 -15.66 0.69
N PHE A 291 -2.82 -16.95 0.70
CA PHE A 291 -3.78 -17.59 1.60
C PHE A 291 -3.06 -18.49 2.61
N GLU A 292 -3.79 -19.07 3.56
CA GLU A 292 -3.21 -19.95 4.58
C GLU A 292 -2.52 -21.18 3.96
N SER A 293 -3.14 -21.80 2.97
CA SER A 293 -2.63 -23.05 2.35
C SER A 293 -1.89 -22.85 1.03
N GLN A 294 -1.93 -21.65 0.43
CA GLN A 294 -1.37 -21.44 -0.89
C GLN A 294 -1.09 -19.96 -1.21
N LEU A 295 -0.07 -19.75 -2.02
CA LEU A 295 0.09 -18.58 -2.85
C LEU A 295 -0.59 -18.87 -4.19
N ALA A 296 -1.52 -18.04 -4.62
CA ALA A 296 -2.26 -18.28 -5.86
C ALA A 296 -2.32 -17.05 -6.75
N SER A 297 -2.41 -17.27 -8.06
CA SER A 297 -2.60 -16.25 -9.06
C SER A 297 -3.77 -16.53 -9.96
N VAL A 298 -4.55 -15.49 -10.26
CA VAL A 298 -5.68 -15.57 -11.20
C VAL A 298 -5.51 -14.53 -12.30
N SER A 299 -6.06 -14.84 -13.49
CA SER A 299 -6.11 -13.94 -14.64
C SER A 299 -6.90 -12.67 -14.29
N ALA A 300 -6.35 -11.50 -14.61
CA ALA A 300 -7.05 -10.23 -14.43
C ALA A 300 -8.23 -10.06 -15.39
N GLU A 301 -8.28 -10.81 -16.49
CA GLU A 301 -9.34 -10.74 -17.49
C GLU A 301 -10.61 -11.43 -17.01
N ASP A 302 -10.50 -12.68 -16.55
CA ASP A 302 -11.65 -13.56 -16.31
C ASP A 302 -11.64 -14.31 -14.97
N GLY A 303 -10.60 -14.11 -14.13
CA GLY A 303 -10.48 -14.74 -12.81
C GLY A 303 -10.08 -16.21 -12.84
N LYS A 304 -9.69 -16.79 -13.98
CA LYS A 304 -9.21 -18.17 -14.07
C LYS A 304 -7.93 -18.35 -13.27
N LEU A 305 -7.79 -19.49 -12.59
CA LEU A 305 -6.58 -19.88 -11.90
C LEU A 305 -5.44 -20.07 -12.91
N LEU A 306 -4.36 -19.32 -12.74
CA LEU A 306 -3.16 -19.45 -13.60
C LEU A 306 -2.14 -20.40 -13.01
N TRP A 307 -1.90 -20.28 -11.72
CA TRP A 307 -0.98 -21.15 -10.98
C TRP A 307 -1.22 -21.03 -9.48
N SER A 308 -0.78 -22.03 -8.73
CA SER A 308 -0.71 -22.00 -7.27
C SER A 308 0.53 -22.70 -6.76
N SER A 309 1.06 -22.23 -5.63
CA SER A 309 2.19 -22.83 -4.91
C SER A 309 1.80 -23.07 -3.48
N GLU A 310 2.03 -24.25 -2.94
CA GLU A 310 1.69 -24.63 -1.57
C GLU A 310 2.35 -23.69 -0.55
N TRP A 311 1.64 -23.41 0.52
CA TRP A 311 2.10 -22.66 1.67
C TRP A 311 1.50 -23.22 2.95
N GLY A 312 2.31 -23.35 3.98
CA GLY A 312 1.87 -23.84 5.29
C GLY A 312 1.67 -22.69 6.28
N GLY A 313 0.84 -21.73 5.94
CA GLY A 313 0.47 -20.61 6.83
C GLY A 313 -0.17 -21.12 8.13
N LYS A 314 -0.10 -20.30 9.18
CA LYS A 314 -0.70 -20.62 10.49
C LYS A 314 -1.34 -19.39 11.08
N THR A 315 -2.49 -19.59 11.73
CA THR A 315 -3.16 -18.59 12.57
C THR A 315 -3.62 -17.35 11.84
N ALA A 316 -2.70 -16.63 11.18
CA ALA A 316 -2.99 -15.43 10.40
C ALA A 316 -1.90 -15.23 9.33
N VAL A 317 -2.31 -15.05 8.09
CA VAL A 317 -1.44 -14.78 6.96
C VAL A 317 -1.65 -13.33 6.53
N ILE A 318 -0.71 -12.45 6.90
CA ILE A 318 -0.89 -11.00 6.84
C ILE A 318 0.03 -10.33 5.82
N PRO A 319 1.34 -10.68 5.72
CA PRO A 319 2.25 -9.98 4.84
C PRO A 319 1.84 -10.09 3.37
N THR A 320 1.81 -8.93 2.71
CA THR A 320 1.56 -8.86 1.27
C THR A 320 2.73 -9.46 0.49
N PRO A 321 2.49 -10.31 -0.51
CA PRO A 321 3.55 -10.80 -1.40
C PRO A 321 4.34 -9.67 -2.06
N ILE A 322 5.62 -9.91 -2.33
CA ILE A 322 6.49 -8.97 -3.04
C ILE A 322 6.87 -9.59 -4.38
N VAL A 323 6.62 -8.88 -5.48
CA VAL A 323 6.95 -9.34 -6.84
C VAL A 323 8.14 -8.57 -7.40
N SER A 324 9.05 -9.30 -8.04
CA SER A 324 10.18 -8.76 -8.79
C SER A 324 10.41 -9.58 -10.06
N GLY A 325 9.93 -9.07 -11.20
CA GLY A 325 9.90 -9.84 -12.44
C GLY A 325 8.96 -11.05 -12.32
N ASN A 326 9.50 -12.26 -12.53
CA ASN A 326 8.78 -13.52 -12.37
C ASN A 326 9.03 -14.22 -11.02
N GLU A 327 9.60 -13.51 -10.05
CA GLU A 327 9.86 -14.02 -8.70
C GLU A 327 8.92 -13.37 -7.69
N ILE A 328 8.37 -14.18 -6.78
CA ILE A 328 7.44 -13.77 -5.75
C ILE A 328 7.97 -14.22 -4.38
N TYR A 329 8.19 -13.25 -3.50
CA TYR A 329 8.53 -13.50 -2.11
C TYR A 329 7.29 -13.47 -1.23
N ILE A 330 7.20 -14.42 -0.30
CA ILE A 330 6.17 -14.49 0.74
C ILE A 330 6.76 -14.80 2.10
N SER A 331 6.05 -14.38 3.14
CA SER A 331 6.43 -14.60 4.54
C SER A 331 5.18 -14.74 5.41
N SER A 332 5.31 -15.47 6.51
CA SER A 332 4.30 -15.52 7.57
C SER A 332 4.95 -15.63 8.94
N GLY A 333 4.33 -15.05 9.94
CA GLY A 333 4.68 -15.15 11.34
C GLY A 333 4.38 -16.53 11.94
N TYR A 334 4.23 -16.58 13.25
CA TYR A 334 3.88 -17.80 14.02
C TYR A 334 4.84 -18.97 13.80
N GLY A 335 6.11 -18.66 13.53
CA GLY A 335 7.16 -19.66 13.31
C GLY A 335 7.19 -20.27 11.91
N VAL A 336 6.35 -19.82 10.97
CA VAL A 336 6.27 -20.36 9.60
C VAL A 336 7.54 -20.06 8.81
N GLY A 337 7.85 -18.78 8.55
CA GLY A 337 9.04 -18.40 7.77
C GLY A 337 8.71 -17.69 6.48
N CYS A 338 9.56 -17.91 5.46
CA CYS A 338 9.47 -17.23 4.17
C CYS A 338 9.98 -18.12 3.03
N LYS A 339 9.57 -17.79 1.80
CA LYS A 339 10.10 -18.40 0.59
C LYS A 339 10.11 -17.46 -0.61
N LEU A 340 10.95 -17.76 -1.57
CA LEU A 340 10.95 -17.16 -2.88
C LEU A 340 10.48 -18.20 -3.91
N VAL A 341 9.45 -17.86 -4.67
CA VAL A 341 8.88 -18.69 -5.74
C VAL A 341 9.22 -18.03 -7.08
N ARG A 342 9.68 -18.81 -8.06
CA ARG A 342 9.88 -18.38 -9.43
C ARG A 342 8.83 -19.00 -10.34
N ILE A 343 8.23 -18.19 -11.20
CA ILE A 343 7.25 -18.64 -12.20
C ILE A 343 7.98 -18.88 -13.51
N GLY A 344 7.94 -20.12 -14.00
CA GLY A 344 8.46 -20.50 -15.30
C GLY A 344 7.65 -19.91 -16.45
N SER A 345 8.21 -19.99 -17.67
CA SER A 345 7.52 -19.49 -18.89
C SER A 345 6.22 -20.25 -19.21
N ASP A 346 6.05 -21.43 -18.65
CA ASP A 346 4.85 -22.28 -18.71
C ASP A 346 3.87 -22.06 -17.54
N ASN A 347 4.09 -21.01 -16.74
CA ASN A 347 3.39 -20.69 -15.50
C ASN A 347 3.56 -21.73 -14.37
N THR A 348 4.57 -22.60 -14.45
CA THR A 348 4.87 -23.53 -13.35
C THR A 348 5.62 -22.81 -12.22
N PRO A 349 5.10 -22.79 -10.99
CA PRO A 349 5.80 -22.23 -9.83
C PRO A 349 6.87 -23.22 -9.33
N THR A 350 8.05 -22.70 -9.00
CA THR A 350 9.17 -23.46 -8.43
C THR A 350 9.75 -22.69 -7.25
N ASP A 351 9.93 -23.37 -6.11
CA ASP A 351 10.57 -22.77 -4.95
C ASP A 351 12.07 -22.57 -5.23
N VAL A 352 12.54 -21.33 -5.17
CA VAL A 352 13.96 -20.98 -5.30
C VAL A 352 14.69 -21.30 -3.99
N TRP A 353 14.09 -20.87 -2.89
CA TRP A 353 14.53 -21.19 -1.53
C TRP A 353 13.36 -21.06 -0.54
N VAL A 354 13.48 -21.79 0.58
CA VAL A 354 12.52 -21.78 1.70
C VAL A 354 13.33 -21.76 2.99
N ASN A 355 13.00 -20.87 3.93
CA ASN A 355 13.67 -20.83 5.23
C ASN A 355 12.83 -20.13 6.32
N THR A 356 13.42 -19.94 7.51
CA THR A 356 12.77 -19.30 8.65
C THR A 356 13.48 -18.02 9.11
N VAL A 357 14.26 -17.38 8.24
CA VAL A 357 14.97 -16.13 8.53
C VAL A 357 13.97 -15.02 8.81
N MET A 358 13.01 -14.83 7.92
CA MET A 358 11.96 -13.83 8.07
C MET A 358 10.64 -14.49 8.43
N LYS A 359 10.23 -14.37 9.69
CA LYS A 359 8.91 -14.76 10.21
C LYS A 359 8.09 -13.51 10.44
N ASN A 360 7.75 -12.80 9.36
CA ASN A 360 7.05 -11.54 9.49
C ASN A 360 5.59 -11.75 9.88
N HIS A 361 5.13 -11.03 10.90
CA HIS A 361 3.79 -11.17 11.44
C HIS A 361 2.79 -10.26 10.69
N HIS A 362 2.87 -8.94 10.92
CA HIS A 362 1.94 -7.96 10.34
C HIS A 362 2.63 -6.71 9.80
N GLY A 363 3.88 -6.49 10.16
CA GLY A 363 4.58 -5.23 9.88
C GLY A 363 5.04 -5.04 8.43
N GLY A 364 4.82 -6.06 7.59
CA GLY A 364 5.25 -6.05 6.21
C GLY A 364 6.76 -6.28 6.04
N VAL A 365 7.13 -6.62 4.81
CA VAL A 365 8.53 -6.71 4.36
C VAL A 365 8.67 -5.80 3.15
N ILE A 366 9.79 -5.10 3.03
CA ILE A 366 10.07 -4.20 1.90
C ILE A 366 11.34 -4.65 1.21
N LYS A 367 11.28 -4.73 -0.12
CA LYS A 367 12.43 -5.04 -0.98
C LYS A 367 13.06 -3.73 -1.45
N VAL A 368 14.36 -3.54 -1.17
CA VAL A 368 15.15 -2.45 -1.72
C VAL A 368 16.42 -3.03 -2.36
N GLY A 369 16.56 -2.83 -3.67
CA GLY A 369 17.61 -3.50 -4.43
C GLY A 369 17.51 -5.02 -4.33
N ASP A 370 18.60 -5.71 -3.99
CA ASP A 370 18.67 -7.16 -3.80
C ASP A 370 18.45 -7.59 -2.34
N HIS A 371 17.84 -6.75 -1.50
CA HIS A 371 17.65 -7.04 -0.09
C HIS A 371 16.22 -6.81 0.39
N LEU A 372 15.82 -7.57 1.39
CA LEU A 372 14.55 -7.53 2.08
C LEU A 372 14.74 -7.00 3.49
N TYR A 373 13.87 -6.09 3.92
CA TYR A 373 13.89 -5.48 5.25
C TYR A 373 12.54 -5.65 5.94
N GLY A 374 12.53 -6.11 7.18
CA GLY A 374 11.30 -6.30 7.94
C GLY A 374 11.56 -6.83 9.34
N PHE A 375 10.52 -6.84 10.18
CA PHE A 375 10.58 -7.48 11.49
C PHE A 375 10.32 -8.97 11.37
N SER A 376 11.08 -9.77 12.11
CA SER A 376 10.91 -11.22 12.23
C SER A 376 10.56 -11.61 13.66
N ASP A 377 9.53 -12.41 13.87
CA ASP A 377 9.14 -12.91 15.20
C ASP A 377 10.33 -13.52 15.96
N GLY A 378 10.71 -12.88 17.06
CA GLY A 378 11.89 -13.27 17.87
C GLY A 378 13.25 -12.97 17.22
N GLY A 379 13.26 -12.39 16.02
CA GLY A 379 14.47 -12.02 15.26
C GLY A 379 14.85 -10.55 15.32
N GLY A 380 13.89 -9.67 15.62
CA GLY A 380 14.07 -8.22 15.55
C GLY A 380 13.93 -7.69 14.14
N LEU A 381 14.54 -6.54 13.84
CA LEU A 381 14.63 -5.99 12.48
C LEU A 381 15.72 -6.76 11.72
N ILE A 382 15.39 -7.24 10.52
CA ILE A 382 16.26 -8.11 9.71
C ILE A 382 16.49 -7.50 8.34
N CYS A 383 17.70 -7.64 7.83
CA CYS A 383 18.04 -7.59 6.41
C CYS A 383 18.30 -9.02 5.92
N GLN A 384 17.62 -9.41 4.84
CA GLN A 384 17.72 -10.72 4.20
C GLN A 384 18.10 -10.55 2.73
N ASP A 385 18.96 -11.39 2.19
CA ASP A 385 19.32 -11.40 0.77
C ASP A 385 18.17 -11.99 -0.06
N TRP A 386 17.81 -11.33 -1.16
CA TRP A 386 16.72 -11.76 -2.05
C TRP A 386 17.05 -13.07 -2.77
N LYS A 387 18.28 -13.22 -3.25
CA LYS A 387 18.69 -14.32 -4.14
C LYS A 387 18.94 -15.61 -3.37
N THR A 388 19.56 -15.49 -2.19
CA THR A 388 19.97 -16.66 -1.40
C THR A 388 19.01 -16.98 -0.26
N GLY A 389 18.21 -15.99 0.17
CA GLY A 389 17.36 -16.10 1.34
C GLY A 389 18.14 -16.05 2.67
N GLU A 390 19.44 -15.82 2.64
CA GLU A 390 20.28 -15.78 3.84
C GLU A 390 20.07 -14.48 4.62
N MET A 391 20.27 -14.55 5.93
CA MET A 391 20.29 -13.37 6.79
C MET A 391 21.59 -12.60 6.60
N VAL A 392 21.48 -11.34 6.18
CA VAL A 392 22.62 -10.43 6.02
C VAL A 392 22.99 -9.82 7.36
N TRP A 393 22.01 -9.29 8.09
CA TRP A 393 22.15 -8.81 9.46
C TRP A 393 20.81 -8.83 10.18
N ASN A 394 20.86 -8.75 11.51
CA ASN A 394 19.68 -8.52 12.34
C ASN A 394 20.01 -7.61 13.53
N GLU A 395 19.03 -6.84 13.98
CA GLU A 395 19.07 -6.03 15.16
C GLU A 395 17.97 -6.46 16.14
N LYS A 396 18.39 -7.02 17.27
CA LYS A 396 17.50 -7.51 18.33
C LYS A 396 17.45 -6.58 19.54
N GLY A 397 18.50 -5.80 19.76
CA GLY A 397 18.68 -5.03 20.99
C GLY A 397 17.59 -4.01 21.22
N GLN A 398 17.25 -3.24 20.18
CA GLN A 398 16.19 -2.24 20.23
C GLN A 398 14.84 -2.77 19.75
N PHE A 399 14.83 -3.82 18.90
CA PHE A 399 13.67 -4.37 18.25
C PHE A 399 13.44 -5.85 18.62
N PHE A 400 13.51 -6.16 19.91
CA PHE A 400 13.22 -7.52 20.40
C PHE A 400 11.74 -7.91 20.29
N SER A 401 10.86 -6.96 20.01
CA SER A 401 9.43 -7.14 19.76
C SER A 401 9.14 -7.19 18.25
N LYS A 402 7.88 -7.11 17.89
CA LYS A 402 7.39 -6.97 16.52
C LYS A 402 7.26 -5.49 16.18
N GLY A 403 7.11 -5.19 14.92
CA GLY A 403 6.94 -3.82 14.47
C GLY A 403 6.58 -3.76 12.99
N SER A 404 6.50 -2.56 12.45
CA SER A 404 6.22 -2.29 11.06
C SER A 404 7.27 -1.39 10.43
N VAL A 405 7.44 -1.50 9.12
CA VAL A 405 8.44 -0.75 8.36
C VAL A 405 7.81 0.00 7.19
N HIS A 406 8.36 1.18 6.91
CA HIS A 406 8.12 1.98 5.73
C HIS A 406 9.46 2.48 5.19
N VAL A 407 9.58 2.69 3.89
CA VAL A 407 10.81 3.20 3.28
C VAL A 407 10.56 4.54 2.61
N ALA A 408 11.41 5.51 2.87
CA ALA A 408 11.45 6.78 2.15
C ALA A 408 12.89 7.29 2.07
N ASP A 409 13.28 7.84 0.92
CA ASP A 409 14.55 8.55 0.70
C ASP A 409 15.79 7.85 1.29
N GLY A 410 15.87 6.51 1.05
CA GLY A 410 17.00 5.68 1.49
C GLY A 410 17.01 5.30 2.97
N HIS A 411 15.92 5.50 3.70
CA HIS A 411 15.79 5.17 5.10
C HIS A 411 14.56 4.29 5.38
N LEU A 412 14.70 3.37 6.33
CA LEU A 412 13.61 2.67 6.98
C LEU A 412 13.06 3.54 8.12
N TYR A 413 11.75 3.66 8.16
CA TYR A 413 10.99 4.18 9.29
C TYR A 413 10.45 2.96 10.03
N ALA A 414 11.17 2.51 11.06
CA ALA A 414 10.92 1.27 11.78
C ALA A 414 10.20 1.53 13.09
N LEU A 415 8.91 1.18 13.16
CA LEU A 415 8.05 1.39 14.32
C LEU A 415 8.00 0.14 15.19
N ASN A 416 8.37 0.28 16.47
CA ASN A 416 8.16 -0.75 17.49
C ASN A 416 6.70 -0.74 17.95
N GLU A 417 5.99 -1.85 17.77
CA GLU A 417 4.56 -1.95 18.12
C GLU A 417 4.29 -1.85 19.63
N GLY A 418 5.28 -2.20 20.43
CA GLY A 418 5.12 -2.35 21.89
C GLY A 418 5.00 -1.01 22.61
N ASP A 419 5.89 -0.09 22.30
CA ASP A 419 6.03 1.19 23.01
C ASP A 419 5.88 2.43 22.14
N GLY A 420 5.80 2.25 20.81
CA GLY A 420 5.66 3.34 19.85
C GLY A 420 6.95 4.06 19.52
N THR A 421 8.11 3.47 19.83
CA THR A 421 9.40 4.01 19.39
C THR A 421 9.53 3.85 17.90
N LEU A 422 9.72 4.95 17.18
CA LEU A 422 10.05 4.98 15.76
C LEU A 422 11.52 5.30 15.58
N SER A 423 12.21 4.46 14.82
CA SER A 423 13.63 4.64 14.49
C SER A 423 13.80 4.93 13.00
N LEU A 424 14.63 5.92 12.69
CA LEU A 424 15.15 6.17 11.35
C LEU A 424 16.40 5.33 11.17
N VAL A 425 16.41 4.43 10.18
CA VAL A 425 17.52 3.50 9.94
C VAL A 425 17.94 3.60 8.48
N GLU A 426 19.23 3.76 8.23
CA GLU A 426 19.76 3.77 6.84
C GLU A 426 19.48 2.42 6.17
N VAL A 427 18.92 2.45 4.95
CA VAL A 427 18.78 1.24 4.12
C VAL A 427 20.17 0.82 3.66
N SER A 428 20.71 -0.23 4.27
CA SER A 428 22.06 -0.70 4.01
C SER A 428 22.19 -2.20 4.23
N PRO A 429 22.83 -2.95 3.32
CA PRO A 429 23.19 -4.34 3.56
C PRO A 429 24.43 -4.50 4.45
N THR A 430 25.17 -3.44 4.72
CA THR A 430 26.45 -3.53 5.48
C THR A 430 26.27 -3.53 6.99
N GLY A 431 25.01 -3.48 7.49
CA GLY A 431 24.69 -3.52 8.91
C GLY A 431 23.64 -2.48 9.30
N PHE A 432 23.15 -2.61 10.51
CA PHE A 432 22.20 -1.67 11.11
C PHE A 432 22.87 -0.33 11.43
N LYS A 433 22.28 0.76 10.96
CA LYS A 433 22.76 2.12 11.19
C LYS A 433 21.60 3.05 11.54
N GLN A 434 21.39 3.27 12.81
CA GLN A 434 20.35 4.19 13.29
C GLN A 434 20.76 5.65 13.08
N LYS A 435 19.83 6.48 12.59
CA LYS A 435 20.00 7.90 12.30
C LYS A 435 19.14 8.81 13.18
N GLY A 436 18.45 8.23 14.12
CA GLY A 436 17.62 8.90 15.11
C GLY A 436 16.46 8.04 15.55
N GLN A 437 15.86 8.42 16.67
CA GLN A 437 14.64 7.78 17.17
C GLN A 437 13.84 8.74 18.02
N PHE A 438 12.56 8.53 18.10
CA PHE A 438 11.67 9.20 19.06
C PHE A 438 10.49 8.29 19.38
N LYS A 439 9.75 8.64 20.40
CA LYS A 439 8.54 7.90 20.80
C LYS A 439 7.31 8.65 20.33
N LEU A 440 6.34 7.92 19.74
CA LEU A 440 5.03 8.48 19.39
C LEU A 440 4.39 9.10 20.64
N ASP A 441 4.01 10.36 20.54
CA ASP A 441 3.35 11.12 21.58
C ASP A 441 2.34 12.14 20.97
N PRO A 442 1.07 12.12 21.40
CA PRO A 442 0.44 11.25 22.40
C PRO A 442 0.19 9.82 21.89
N GLN A 443 0.06 8.88 22.81
CA GLN A 443 -0.45 7.54 22.58
C GLN A 443 -1.86 7.41 23.14
N SER A 444 -2.67 6.52 22.56
CA SER A 444 -4.07 6.32 22.96
C SER A 444 -4.17 5.77 24.40
N PRO A 445 -4.95 6.44 25.28
CA PRO A 445 -5.31 5.89 26.58
C PRO A 445 -6.39 4.81 26.47
N ASN A 446 -7.04 4.68 25.29
CA ASN A 446 -8.16 3.77 25.04
C ASN A 446 -7.72 2.46 24.36
N ARG A 447 -6.40 2.31 24.05
CA ARG A 447 -5.90 1.09 23.45
C ARG A 447 -6.16 -0.12 24.36
N HIS A 448 -6.70 -1.21 23.77
CA HIS A 448 -6.92 -2.45 24.51
C HIS A 448 -5.61 -2.90 25.20
N PRO A 449 -5.63 -3.41 26.46
CA PRO A 449 -4.40 -3.77 27.18
C PRO A 449 -3.50 -4.76 26.44
N GLN A 450 -4.07 -5.65 25.63
CA GLN A 450 -3.32 -6.58 24.77
C GLN A 450 -3.02 -6.01 23.38
N GLY A 451 -3.67 -4.91 22.99
CA GLY A 451 -3.45 -4.22 21.72
C GLY A 451 -2.08 -3.55 21.65
N LYS A 452 -1.59 -3.35 20.44
CA LYS A 452 -0.31 -2.70 20.15
C LYS A 452 -0.49 -1.60 19.13
N ILE A 453 0.56 -0.91 18.75
CA ILE A 453 0.56 0.10 17.69
C ILE A 453 0.84 -0.62 16.37
N TRP A 454 -0.22 -1.08 15.70
CA TRP A 454 -0.12 -1.91 14.51
C TRP A 454 -0.28 -1.17 13.19
N THR A 455 -0.72 0.09 13.22
CA THR A 455 -0.78 0.89 11.99
C THR A 455 0.63 1.18 11.49
N HIS A 456 0.88 0.91 10.21
CA HIS A 456 2.18 1.16 9.60
C HIS A 456 2.46 2.67 9.54
N PRO A 457 3.70 3.12 9.76
CA PRO A 457 4.08 4.50 9.48
C PRO A 457 3.94 4.79 7.99
N LEU A 458 3.62 6.04 7.67
CA LEU A 458 3.56 6.52 6.30
C LEU A 458 4.31 7.82 6.16
N VAL A 459 5.21 7.90 5.19
CA VAL A 459 5.85 9.15 4.77
C VAL A 459 5.36 9.51 3.38
N ILE A 460 4.77 10.69 3.24
CA ILE A 460 4.35 11.26 1.96
C ILE A 460 4.22 12.78 2.09
N ASP A 461 4.57 13.51 1.02
CA ASP A 461 4.53 14.98 0.93
C ASP A 461 5.34 15.68 2.05
N GLY A 462 6.50 15.10 2.41
CA GLY A 462 7.39 15.61 3.45
C GLY A 462 6.86 15.45 4.88
N LYS A 463 5.80 14.68 5.07
CA LYS A 463 5.22 14.40 6.38
C LYS A 463 5.26 12.91 6.72
N LEU A 464 5.54 12.63 7.98
CA LEU A 464 5.40 11.31 8.59
C LEU A 464 4.10 11.25 9.37
N TYR A 465 3.25 10.29 9.04
CA TYR A 465 1.99 10.01 9.73
C TYR A 465 2.13 8.76 10.58
N LEU A 466 1.79 8.88 11.85
CA LEU A 466 1.72 7.78 12.82
C LEU A 466 0.31 7.73 13.42
N ARG A 467 -0.11 6.51 13.81
CA ARG A 467 -1.42 6.31 14.44
C ARG A 467 -1.34 5.31 15.58
N ASP A 468 -2.02 5.66 16.68
CA ASP A 468 -2.38 4.75 17.76
C ASP A 468 -3.88 4.89 18.05
N GLN A 469 -4.67 3.93 17.58
CA GLN A 469 -6.11 3.88 17.70
C GLN A 469 -6.79 5.15 17.13
N GLU A 470 -7.48 5.93 17.97
CA GLU A 470 -8.17 7.17 17.61
C GLU A 470 -7.23 8.34 17.33
N ILE A 471 -5.95 8.23 17.68
CA ILE A 471 -4.98 9.33 17.59
C ILE A 471 -4.12 9.19 16.35
N ILE A 472 -4.09 10.22 15.54
CA ILE A 472 -3.16 10.36 14.39
C ILE A 472 -2.28 11.58 14.63
N VAL A 473 -0.97 11.41 14.43
CA VAL A 473 0.01 12.50 14.57
C VAL A 473 0.78 12.64 13.27
N ALA A 474 0.91 13.87 12.78
CA ALA A 474 1.76 14.21 11.64
C ALA A 474 3.00 14.95 12.12
N TYR A 475 4.15 14.55 11.58
CA TYR A 475 5.44 15.18 11.83
C TYR A 475 6.03 15.71 10.51
N ASN A 476 6.75 16.83 10.58
CA ASN A 476 7.50 17.36 9.46
C ASN A 476 8.83 16.60 9.34
N VAL A 477 9.04 15.90 8.23
CA VAL A 477 10.29 15.18 7.94
C VAL A 477 11.00 15.71 6.71
N LYS A 478 10.58 16.86 6.19
CA LYS A 478 11.25 17.55 5.08
C LYS A 478 12.58 18.08 5.57
N GLY A 479 13.67 17.82 4.79
CA GLY A 479 15.02 18.29 5.05
C GLY A 479 15.31 19.69 4.55
#